data_ab926b9973671598f06c46275442e966
#
_entry.id   ab926b9973671598f06c46275442e966
#
_cell.length_a   1.000
_cell.length_b   1.000
_cell.length_c   1.000
_cell.angle_alpha   90.00
_cell.angle_beta   90.00
_cell.angle_gamma   90.00
#
_symmetry.space_group_name_H-M   'P 1'
#
loop_
_entity.id
_entity.type
_entity.pdbx_description
1 polymer ?
#
loop_
_entity_poly.entity_id
_entity_poly.type
_entity_poly.pdbx_seq_one_letter_code
_entity_poly.pdbx_strand_id
1 'polypeptide(L)'
;MDGILLTLVVLVLGISLAVVTSASGQSPVRISGHLVNMGLALVLMVLIANVPPHLLSKVGPPLYATGVILLVGVALFGEIRNGARRWLDLGFIAFQPSELLKLALPLMLAWYFQRNEAVLRAKHFMVGGILLLVPFLLILRQPDLGTALMLGASGFYLLFFAGLPWKVILGGATLGAASLPVVWGLMHDYQQRRVLMLLDPASDPLGAGYHIIQSTIAIGSGGLFGKGWMQGTQNQLDFIPERTTDFIYAVFGEEFGYAGAILLVCLYLAIVARGLVIAARAPTLFGRLMAATLSLNLFTYVFVNMGMVSGILPVVGVPLPLMSYGGTALVTLLLGMGILMSVATHRQLNKS
;
A
#
# COMPACT_ATOMS: atom_id res chain seq x y z
N MET A 1 -5.48 0.95 -23.33
CA MET A 1 -5.25 1.52 -22.00
C MET A 1 -6.48 2.29 -21.53
N ASP A 2 -6.79 2.27 -20.24
CA ASP A 2 -7.92 3.03 -19.70
C ASP A 2 -7.52 4.51 -19.50
N GLY A 3 -8.04 5.40 -20.37
CA GLY A 3 -7.65 6.82 -20.35
C GLY A 3 -8.03 7.55 -19.07
N ILE A 4 -9.20 7.22 -18.46
CA ILE A 4 -9.65 7.86 -17.22
C ILE A 4 -8.68 7.50 -16.07
N LEU A 5 -8.37 6.21 -15.93
CA LEU A 5 -7.43 5.77 -14.89
C LEU A 5 -6.05 6.38 -15.08
N LEU A 6 -5.55 6.44 -16.32
CA LEU A 6 -4.26 7.05 -16.63
C LEU A 6 -4.23 8.53 -16.25
N THR A 7 -5.26 9.30 -16.64
CA THR A 7 -5.35 10.73 -16.29
C THR A 7 -5.33 10.95 -14.79
N LEU A 8 -6.12 10.18 -14.03
CA LEU A 8 -6.16 10.31 -12.57
C LEU A 8 -4.80 9.98 -11.92
N VAL A 9 -4.13 8.91 -12.38
CA VAL A 9 -2.79 8.54 -11.89
C VAL A 9 -1.78 9.66 -12.19
N VAL A 10 -1.76 10.19 -13.41
CA VAL A 10 -0.85 11.27 -13.81
C VAL A 10 -1.11 12.55 -13.02
N LEU A 11 -2.38 12.89 -12.71
CA LEU A 11 -2.72 14.03 -11.87
C LEU A 11 -2.13 13.87 -10.44
N VAL A 12 -2.29 12.71 -9.82
CA VAL A 12 -1.71 12.45 -8.48
C VAL A 12 -0.19 12.50 -8.53
N LEU A 13 0.45 11.94 -9.57
CA LEU A 13 1.91 12.01 -9.75
C LEU A 13 2.40 13.46 -9.95
N GLY A 14 1.63 14.31 -10.66
CA GLY A 14 1.93 15.73 -10.80
C GLY A 14 1.88 16.46 -9.45
N ILE A 15 0.86 16.20 -8.63
CA ILE A 15 0.76 16.70 -7.26
C ILE A 15 1.94 16.18 -6.43
N SER A 16 2.28 14.88 -6.55
CA SER A 16 3.42 14.28 -5.87
C SER A 16 4.73 15.05 -6.14
N LEU A 17 5.01 15.34 -7.41
CA LEU A 17 6.22 16.06 -7.79
C LEU A 17 6.28 17.45 -7.14
N ALA A 18 5.17 18.20 -7.15
CA ALA A 18 5.08 19.50 -6.51
C ALA A 18 5.34 19.43 -5.00
N VAL A 19 4.71 18.43 -4.31
CA VAL A 19 4.84 18.29 -2.86
C VAL A 19 6.21 17.74 -2.46
N VAL A 20 6.77 16.78 -3.18
CA VAL A 20 8.12 16.25 -2.92
C VAL A 20 9.16 17.36 -3.14
N THR A 21 8.97 18.24 -4.13
CA THR A 21 9.86 19.40 -4.35
C THR A 21 9.87 20.30 -3.12
N SER A 22 8.71 20.62 -2.56
CA SER A 22 8.59 21.40 -1.32
C SER A 22 9.14 20.63 -0.12
N ALA A 23 8.69 19.42 0.11
CA ALA A 23 9.08 18.58 1.25
C ALA A 23 10.59 18.28 1.29
N SER A 24 11.26 18.25 0.14
CA SER A 24 12.71 18.02 0.07
C SER A 24 13.57 19.28 0.28
N GLY A 25 12.95 20.44 0.48
CA GLY A 25 13.67 21.73 0.53
C GLY A 25 14.35 22.04 -0.82
N GLN A 26 13.69 21.70 -1.92
CA GLN A 26 14.20 21.88 -3.30
C GLN A 26 15.51 21.12 -3.59
N SER A 27 15.79 20.04 -2.88
CA SER A 27 16.99 19.23 -3.11
C SER A 27 17.02 18.65 -4.53
N PRO A 28 17.97 19.06 -5.41
CA PRO A 28 18.04 18.57 -6.78
C PRO A 28 18.22 17.06 -6.86
N VAL A 29 18.95 16.48 -5.90
CA VAL A 29 19.21 15.05 -5.83
C VAL A 29 17.92 14.25 -5.55
N ARG A 30 17.09 14.73 -4.60
CA ARG A 30 15.82 14.08 -4.28
C ARG A 30 14.79 14.25 -5.41
N ILE A 31 14.71 15.43 -6.01
CA ILE A 31 13.80 15.73 -7.12
C ILE A 31 14.16 14.88 -8.34
N SER A 32 15.43 14.86 -8.75
CA SER A 32 15.88 14.04 -9.88
C SER A 32 15.69 12.54 -9.63
N GLY A 33 16.00 12.05 -8.43
CA GLY A 33 15.73 10.67 -8.03
C GLY A 33 14.24 10.31 -8.10
N HIS A 34 13.36 11.22 -7.65
CA HIS A 34 11.91 11.02 -7.74
C HIS A 34 11.41 10.98 -9.19
N LEU A 35 11.89 11.89 -10.05
CA LEU A 35 11.58 11.91 -11.47
C LEU A 35 12.02 10.63 -12.19
N VAL A 36 13.23 10.14 -11.91
CA VAL A 36 13.73 8.88 -12.48
C VAL A 36 12.86 7.70 -12.04
N ASN A 37 12.53 7.62 -10.75
CA ASN A 37 11.66 6.56 -10.22
C ASN A 37 10.25 6.63 -10.83
N MET A 38 9.67 7.83 -10.98
CA MET A 38 8.38 8.04 -11.64
C MET A 38 8.42 7.61 -13.11
N GLY A 39 9.45 8.03 -13.84
CA GLY A 39 9.63 7.67 -15.24
C GLY A 39 9.75 6.15 -15.42
N LEU A 40 10.61 5.50 -14.63
CA LEU A 40 10.77 4.05 -14.64
C LEU A 40 9.45 3.35 -14.32
N ALA A 41 8.77 3.77 -13.25
CA ALA A 41 7.52 3.16 -12.80
C ALA A 41 6.38 3.33 -13.83
N LEU A 42 6.30 4.49 -14.52
CA LEU A 42 5.35 4.73 -15.60
C LEU A 42 5.64 3.83 -16.82
N VAL A 43 6.90 3.69 -17.20
CA VAL A 43 7.30 2.77 -18.29
C VAL A 43 6.89 1.34 -17.95
N LEU A 44 7.20 0.87 -16.73
CA LEU A 44 6.82 -0.46 -16.28
C LEU A 44 5.28 -0.64 -16.23
N MET A 45 4.54 0.38 -15.77
CA MET A 45 3.08 0.38 -15.80
C MET A 45 2.54 0.18 -17.22
N VAL A 46 3.07 0.93 -18.19
CA VAL A 46 2.66 0.82 -19.60
C VAL A 46 3.02 -0.56 -20.17
N LEU A 47 4.19 -1.07 -19.88
CA LEU A 47 4.59 -2.42 -20.31
C LEU A 47 3.61 -3.48 -19.78
N ILE A 48 3.31 -3.47 -18.47
CA ILE A 48 2.37 -4.41 -17.85
C ILE A 48 0.95 -4.23 -18.37
N ALA A 49 0.51 -3.00 -18.64
CA ALA A 49 -0.82 -2.71 -19.18
C ALA A 49 -1.05 -3.36 -20.56
N ASN A 50 0.01 -3.65 -21.30
CA ASN A 50 -0.05 -4.33 -22.60
C ASN A 50 0.08 -5.86 -22.49
N VAL A 51 0.41 -6.41 -21.32
CA VAL A 51 0.48 -7.86 -21.09
C VAL A 51 -0.93 -8.41 -20.87
N PRO A 52 -1.38 -9.43 -21.64
CA PRO A 52 -2.70 -10.01 -21.46
C PRO A 52 -2.89 -10.66 -20.07
N PRO A 53 -4.07 -10.57 -19.44
CA PRO A 53 -4.32 -11.10 -18.10
C PRO A 53 -4.04 -12.60 -17.94
N HIS A 54 -4.21 -13.39 -19.00
CA HIS A 54 -3.91 -14.83 -18.97
C HIS A 54 -2.41 -15.14 -18.83
N LEU A 55 -1.52 -14.26 -19.30
CA LEU A 55 -0.08 -14.37 -19.06
C LEU A 55 0.27 -13.92 -17.65
N LEU A 56 -0.33 -12.83 -17.16
CA LEU A 56 -0.14 -12.36 -15.78
C LEU A 56 -0.57 -13.43 -14.78
N SER A 57 -1.65 -14.16 -15.04
CA SER A 57 -2.09 -15.24 -14.17
C SER A 57 -1.07 -16.38 -14.06
N LYS A 58 -0.37 -16.72 -15.15
CA LYS A 58 0.66 -17.76 -15.16
C LYS A 58 1.93 -17.36 -14.38
N VAL A 59 2.19 -16.07 -14.26
CA VAL A 59 3.34 -15.54 -13.49
C VAL A 59 3.09 -15.60 -11.98
N GLY A 60 1.84 -15.64 -11.54
CA GLY A 60 1.47 -15.64 -10.11
C GLY A 60 2.18 -16.72 -9.29
N PRO A 61 2.05 -18.02 -9.63
CA PRO A 61 2.66 -19.10 -8.84
C PRO A 61 4.19 -19.03 -8.72
N PRO A 62 4.98 -18.87 -9.80
CA PRO A 62 6.43 -18.76 -9.68
C PRO A 62 6.86 -17.50 -8.95
N LEU A 63 6.18 -16.36 -9.16
CA LEU A 63 6.49 -15.11 -8.47
C LEU A 63 6.24 -15.21 -6.96
N TYR A 64 5.12 -15.85 -6.56
CA TYR A 64 4.81 -16.11 -5.16
C TYR A 64 5.85 -17.04 -4.52
N ALA A 65 6.19 -18.15 -5.18
CA ALA A 65 7.19 -19.10 -4.67
C ALA A 65 8.55 -18.40 -4.48
N THR A 66 9.00 -17.64 -5.48
CA THR A 66 10.23 -16.83 -5.39
C THR A 66 10.15 -15.84 -4.22
N GLY A 67 9.04 -15.11 -4.07
CA GLY A 67 8.85 -14.16 -2.97
C GLY A 67 8.93 -14.81 -1.60
N VAL A 68 8.31 -15.98 -1.41
CA VAL A 68 8.37 -16.73 -0.14
C VAL A 68 9.79 -17.24 0.12
N ILE A 69 10.47 -17.80 -0.88
CA ILE A 69 11.88 -18.24 -0.76
C ILE A 69 12.77 -17.07 -0.35
N LEU A 70 12.60 -15.91 -0.98
CA LEU A 70 13.38 -14.71 -0.63
C LEU A 70 13.04 -14.20 0.78
N LEU A 71 11.78 -14.29 1.26
CA LEU A 71 11.44 -13.97 2.65
C LEU A 71 12.12 -14.90 3.65
N VAL A 72 12.18 -16.20 3.34
CA VAL A 72 12.93 -17.15 4.17
C VAL A 72 14.42 -16.81 4.13
N GLY A 73 14.96 -16.45 2.94
CA GLY A 73 16.33 -15.96 2.81
C GLY A 73 16.63 -14.74 3.67
N VAL A 74 15.71 -13.75 3.73
CA VAL A 74 15.86 -12.59 4.64
C VAL A 74 15.86 -13.01 6.09
N ALA A 75 15.02 -13.97 6.48
CA ALA A 75 14.98 -14.45 7.87
C ALA A 75 16.29 -15.11 8.29
N LEU A 76 17.02 -15.75 7.36
CA LEU A 76 18.26 -16.46 7.61
C LEU A 76 19.50 -15.54 7.43
N PHE A 77 19.53 -14.74 6.36
CA PHE A 77 20.73 -14.01 5.89
C PHE A 77 20.52 -12.48 5.79
N GLY A 78 19.35 -11.95 6.14
CA GLY A 78 19.03 -10.53 5.98
C GLY A 78 19.88 -9.62 6.85
N GLU A 79 20.17 -8.42 6.34
CA GLU A 79 20.83 -7.36 7.11
C GLU A 79 19.88 -6.68 8.10
N ILE A 80 20.42 -6.32 9.24
CA ILE A 80 19.68 -5.53 10.25
C ILE A 80 19.85 -4.06 9.90
N ARG A 81 18.77 -3.43 9.40
CA ARG A 81 18.69 -1.98 9.18
C ARG A 81 17.55 -1.42 10.04
N ASN A 82 17.83 -0.38 10.82
CA ASN A 82 16.87 0.24 11.75
C ASN A 82 16.21 -0.76 12.72
N GLY A 83 17.00 -1.73 13.23
CA GLY A 83 16.52 -2.73 14.20
C GLY A 83 15.69 -3.89 13.63
N ALA A 84 15.54 -3.98 12.30
CA ALA A 84 14.77 -5.04 11.66
C ALA A 84 15.51 -5.67 10.45
N ARG A 85 15.36 -6.99 10.30
CA ARG A 85 15.89 -7.73 9.14
C ARG A 85 14.85 -7.76 8.05
N ARG A 86 14.93 -6.84 7.07
CA ARG A 86 13.92 -6.71 5.99
C ARG A 86 14.54 -6.66 4.60
N TRP A 87 15.84 -6.45 4.51
CA TRP A 87 16.54 -6.18 3.26
C TRP A 87 17.52 -7.29 2.92
N LEU A 88 17.55 -7.66 1.65
CA LEU A 88 18.63 -8.44 1.05
C LEU A 88 19.54 -7.46 0.29
N ASP A 89 20.80 -7.40 0.70
CA ASP A 89 21.80 -6.67 -0.05
C ASP A 89 22.37 -7.60 -1.14
N LEU A 90 22.14 -7.23 -2.40
CA LEU A 90 22.66 -7.93 -3.57
C LEU A 90 23.95 -7.27 -4.08
N GLY A 91 24.56 -6.38 -3.29
CA GLY A 91 25.79 -5.66 -3.60
C GLY A 91 25.59 -4.40 -4.45
N PHE A 92 24.67 -4.40 -5.38
CA PHE A 92 24.34 -3.25 -6.25
C PHE A 92 22.95 -2.68 -5.99
N ILE A 93 22.04 -3.44 -5.37
CA ILE A 93 20.69 -3.00 -5.00
C ILE A 93 20.29 -3.67 -3.69
N ALA A 94 19.79 -2.87 -2.74
CA ALA A 94 19.09 -3.38 -1.57
C ALA A 94 17.63 -3.66 -1.96
N PHE A 95 17.21 -4.91 -1.87
CA PHE A 95 15.88 -5.37 -2.27
C PHE A 95 15.08 -5.85 -1.07
N GLN A 96 13.81 -5.44 -0.97
CA GLN A 96 12.87 -5.88 0.07
C GLN A 96 11.88 -6.89 -0.52
N PRO A 97 11.98 -8.20 -0.21
CA PRO A 97 11.14 -9.23 -0.81
C PRO A 97 9.65 -9.09 -0.49
N SER A 98 9.29 -8.46 0.61
CA SER A 98 7.89 -8.19 0.94
C SER A 98 7.21 -7.25 -0.07
N GLU A 99 7.95 -6.35 -0.75
CA GLU A 99 7.41 -5.51 -1.83
C GLU A 99 6.94 -6.36 -3.01
N LEU A 100 7.72 -7.39 -3.38
CA LEU A 100 7.34 -8.33 -4.43
C LEU A 100 6.04 -9.06 -4.07
N LEU A 101 5.91 -9.49 -2.83
CA LEU A 101 4.74 -10.23 -2.36
C LEU A 101 3.45 -9.43 -2.32
N LYS A 102 3.52 -8.11 -2.25
CA LYS A 102 2.33 -7.25 -2.39
C LYS A 102 1.59 -7.45 -3.71
N LEU A 103 2.31 -7.82 -4.77
CA LEU A 103 1.72 -8.19 -6.07
C LEU A 103 1.63 -9.71 -6.26
N ALA A 104 2.64 -10.44 -5.80
CA ALA A 104 2.72 -11.88 -6.02
C ALA A 104 1.62 -12.67 -5.29
N LEU A 105 1.26 -12.25 -4.06
CA LEU A 105 0.18 -12.88 -3.30
C LEU A 105 -1.20 -12.76 -3.99
N PRO A 106 -1.67 -11.54 -4.34
CA PRO A 106 -2.95 -11.44 -5.07
C PRO A 106 -2.91 -12.14 -6.42
N LEU A 107 -1.80 -12.12 -7.17
CA LEU A 107 -1.66 -12.88 -8.41
C LEU A 107 -1.79 -14.37 -8.20
N MET A 108 -1.10 -14.93 -7.18
CA MET A 108 -1.18 -16.35 -6.82
C MET A 108 -2.59 -16.77 -6.42
N LEU A 109 -3.23 -16.00 -5.54
CA LEU A 109 -4.57 -16.30 -5.07
C LEU A 109 -5.60 -16.19 -6.20
N ALA A 110 -5.52 -15.13 -7.05
CA ALA A 110 -6.43 -14.96 -8.17
C ALA A 110 -6.29 -16.10 -9.20
N TRP A 111 -5.05 -16.51 -9.48
CA TRP A 111 -4.78 -17.69 -10.31
C TRP A 111 -5.38 -18.97 -9.71
N TYR A 112 -5.18 -19.19 -8.41
CA TYR A 112 -5.67 -20.37 -7.72
C TYR A 112 -7.19 -20.46 -7.74
N PHE A 113 -7.89 -19.36 -7.44
CA PHE A 113 -9.36 -19.34 -7.45
C PHE A 113 -9.93 -19.44 -8.86
N GLN A 114 -9.33 -18.83 -9.87
CA GLN A 114 -9.75 -18.99 -11.26
C GLN A 114 -9.62 -20.45 -11.72
N ARG A 115 -8.53 -21.13 -11.38
CA ARG A 115 -8.32 -22.53 -11.75
C ARG A 115 -9.38 -23.48 -11.15
N ASN A 116 -9.96 -23.09 -10.01
CA ASN A 116 -10.96 -23.89 -9.29
C ASN A 116 -12.37 -23.28 -9.36
N GLU A 117 -12.61 -22.34 -10.29
CA GLU A 117 -13.87 -21.56 -10.39
C GLU A 117 -15.11 -22.43 -10.50
N ALA A 118 -15.04 -23.56 -11.21
CA ALA A 118 -16.20 -24.43 -11.47
C ALA A 118 -16.81 -25.03 -10.19
N VAL A 119 -16.02 -25.31 -9.15
CA VAL A 119 -16.50 -25.89 -7.89
C VAL A 119 -15.71 -25.34 -6.71
N LEU A 120 -16.07 -24.16 -6.24
CA LEU A 120 -15.48 -23.58 -5.02
C LEU A 120 -16.07 -24.30 -3.78
N ARG A 121 -15.22 -24.96 -3.01
CA ARG A 121 -15.54 -25.65 -1.75
C ARG A 121 -14.72 -25.03 -0.60
N ALA A 122 -15.12 -25.32 0.64
CA ALA A 122 -14.41 -24.86 1.84
C ALA A 122 -12.89 -25.14 1.82
N LYS A 123 -12.48 -26.28 1.27
CA LYS A 123 -11.05 -26.61 1.10
C LYS A 123 -10.25 -25.59 0.30
N HIS A 124 -10.86 -24.94 -0.70
CA HIS A 124 -10.17 -23.95 -1.52
C HIS A 124 -9.92 -22.66 -0.73
N PHE A 125 -10.86 -22.26 0.12
CA PHE A 125 -10.66 -21.13 1.04
C PHE A 125 -9.62 -21.44 2.12
N MET A 126 -9.57 -22.69 2.60
CA MET A 126 -8.51 -23.12 3.53
C MET A 126 -7.13 -23.04 2.88
N VAL A 127 -6.95 -23.53 1.65
CA VAL A 127 -5.69 -23.39 0.91
C VAL A 127 -5.37 -21.94 0.66
N GLY A 128 -6.35 -21.11 0.24
CA GLY A 128 -6.16 -19.66 0.07
C GLY A 128 -5.72 -18.97 1.37
N GLY A 129 -6.31 -19.38 2.50
CA GLY A 129 -5.90 -18.92 3.83
C GLY A 129 -4.46 -19.31 4.17
N ILE A 130 -4.04 -20.54 3.87
CA ILE A 130 -2.63 -20.98 4.08
C ILE A 130 -1.69 -20.16 3.20
N LEU A 131 -2.02 -19.96 1.91
CA LEU A 131 -1.22 -19.15 1.00
C LEU A 131 -1.07 -17.71 1.48
N LEU A 132 -2.08 -17.15 2.15
CA LEU A 132 -2.01 -15.84 2.79
C LEU A 132 -1.18 -15.88 4.07
N LEU A 133 -1.43 -16.86 4.95
CA LEU A 133 -0.82 -16.90 6.29
C LEU A 133 0.68 -17.13 6.24
N VAL A 134 1.21 -17.91 5.29
CA VAL A 134 2.64 -18.20 5.18
C VAL A 134 3.45 -16.91 5.05
N PRO A 135 3.29 -16.05 4.02
CA PRO A 135 4.07 -14.82 3.91
C PRO A 135 3.70 -13.80 5.01
N PHE A 136 2.45 -13.76 5.45
CA PHE A 136 2.00 -12.88 6.53
C PHE A 136 2.78 -13.13 7.83
N LEU A 137 2.89 -14.39 8.27
CA LEU A 137 3.62 -14.77 9.48
C LEU A 137 5.13 -14.56 9.34
N LEU A 138 5.70 -14.81 8.15
CA LEU A 138 7.10 -14.55 7.88
C LEU A 138 7.43 -13.05 8.00
N ILE A 139 6.56 -12.17 7.48
CA ILE A 139 6.74 -10.71 7.58
C ILE A 139 6.52 -10.22 9.01
N LEU A 140 5.56 -10.78 9.76
CA LEU A 140 5.39 -10.46 11.18
C LEU A 140 6.64 -10.76 12.00
N ARG A 141 7.36 -11.86 11.66
CA ARG A 141 8.64 -12.19 12.30
C ARG A 141 9.78 -11.21 11.98
N GLN A 142 9.64 -10.42 10.91
CA GLN A 142 10.62 -9.40 10.49
C GLN A 142 10.36 -8.02 11.13
N PRO A 143 9.70 -7.92 12.27
CA PRO A 143 8.97 -6.82 12.90
C PRO A 143 8.45 -5.73 11.94
N ASP A 144 7.82 -6.15 10.84
CA ASP A 144 7.20 -5.26 9.85
C ASP A 144 5.67 -5.36 9.88
N LEU A 145 5.08 -4.76 10.93
CA LEU A 145 3.64 -4.80 11.15
C LEU A 145 2.87 -4.11 10.02
N GLY A 146 3.38 -2.97 9.52
CA GLY A 146 2.73 -2.21 8.45
C GLY A 146 2.57 -3.05 7.18
N THR A 147 3.67 -3.63 6.69
CA THR A 147 3.64 -4.48 5.49
C THR A 147 2.82 -5.76 5.71
N ALA A 148 2.90 -6.38 6.90
CA ALA A 148 2.10 -7.55 7.22
C ALA A 148 0.60 -7.25 7.16
N LEU A 149 0.14 -6.15 7.76
CA LEU A 149 -1.26 -5.73 7.73
C LEU A 149 -1.73 -5.43 6.30
N MET A 150 -0.91 -4.74 5.49
CA MET A 150 -1.26 -4.45 4.09
C MET A 150 -1.37 -5.74 3.26
N LEU A 151 -0.45 -6.69 3.46
CA LEU A 151 -0.51 -7.99 2.79
C LEU A 151 -1.71 -8.81 3.26
N GLY A 152 -1.98 -8.79 4.56
CA GLY A 152 -3.16 -9.42 5.18
C GLY A 152 -4.46 -8.89 4.60
N ALA A 153 -4.60 -7.56 4.50
CA ALA A 153 -5.76 -6.91 3.89
C ALA A 153 -5.92 -7.32 2.42
N SER A 154 -4.81 -7.34 1.65
CA SER A 154 -4.81 -7.77 0.25
C SER A 154 -5.35 -9.19 0.07
N GLY A 155 -4.83 -10.14 0.85
CA GLY A 155 -5.31 -11.52 0.79
C GLY A 155 -6.77 -11.66 1.26
N PHE A 156 -7.15 -10.93 2.31
CA PHE A 156 -8.53 -10.90 2.79
C PHE A 156 -9.51 -10.38 1.72
N TYR A 157 -9.19 -9.27 1.06
CA TYR A 157 -10.03 -8.74 -0.02
C TYR A 157 -10.22 -9.76 -1.13
N LEU A 158 -9.16 -10.43 -1.53
CA LEU A 158 -9.24 -11.45 -2.56
C LEU A 158 -10.11 -12.64 -2.14
N LEU A 159 -9.93 -13.16 -0.92
CA LEU A 159 -10.77 -14.23 -0.37
C LEU A 159 -12.24 -13.80 -0.27
N PHE A 160 -12.48 -12.55 0.16
CA PHE A 160 -13.82 -11.97 0.24
C PHE A 160 -14.51 -11.95 -1.13
N PHE A 161 -13.85 -11.39 -2.15
CA PHE A 161 -14.41 -11.34 -3.51
C PHE A 161 -14.49 -12.70 -4.20
N ALA A 162 -13.67 -13.67 -3.78
CA ALA A 162 -13.80 -15.05 -4.22
C ALA A 162 -15.05 -15.76 -3.64
N GLY A 163 -15.77 -15.10 -2.72
CA GLY A 163 -17.00 -15.63 -2.13
C GLY A 163 -16.79 -16.30 -0.77
N LEU A 164 -15.84 -15.83 0.05
CA LEU A 164 -15.67 -16.34 1.42
C LEU A 164 -16.98 -16.23 2.21
N PRO A 165 -17.47 -17.35 2.79
CA PRO A 165 -18.75 -17.36 3.49
C PRO A 165 -18.79 -16.39 4.68
N TRP A 166 -19.88 -15.63 4.83
CA TRP A 166 -20.07 -14.69 5.93
C TRP A 166 -19.88 -15.30 7.32
N LYS A 167 -20.22 -16.60 7.47
CA LYS A 167 -20.01 -17.36 8.72
C LYS A 167 -18.52 -17.42 9.09
N VAL A 168 -17.64 -17.57 8.09
CA VAL A 168 -16.19 -17.61 8.30
C VAL A 168 -15.67 -16.21 8.65
N ILE A 169 -16.18 -15.16 7.99
CA ILE A 169 -15.81 -13.77 8.26
C ILE A 169 -16.22 -13.39 9.68
N LEU A 170 -17.48 -13.64 10.06
CA LEU A 170 -17.98 -13.34 11.40
C LEU A 170 -17.26 -14.17 12.48
N GLY A 171 -17.06 -15.48 12.22
CA GLY A 171 -16.29 -16.33 13.12
C GLY A 171 -14.85 -15.88 13.28
N GLY A 172 -14.20 -15.47 12.20
CA GLY A 172 -12.84 -14.87 12.26
C GLY A 172 -12.81 -13.54 13.01
N ALA A 173 -13.81 -12.66 12.79
CA ALA A 173 -13.92 -11.38 13.48
C ALA A 173 -14.16 -11.57 15.00
N THR A 174 -15.05 -12.49 15.39
CA THR A 174 -15.31 -12.79 16.81
C THR A 174 -14.09 -13.43 17.49
N LEU A 175 -13.42 -14.37 16.81
CA LEU A 175 -12.17 -14.97 17.32
C LEU A 175 -11.06 -13.92 17.43
N GLY A 176 -10.93 -13.05 16.43
CA GLY A 176 -9.98 -11.93 16.44
C GLY A 176 -10.22 -10.99 17.62
N ALA A 177 -11.48 -10.58 17.84
CA ALA A 177 -11.85 -9.73 18.97
C ALA A 177 -11.58 -10.41 20.32
N ALA A 178 -11.94 -11.69 20.45
CA ALA A 178 -11.68 -12.47 21.66
C ALA A 178 -10.18 -12.69 21.94
N SER A 179 -9.34 -12.71 20.90
CA SER A 179 -7.89 -12.87 21.02
C SER A 179 -7.15 -11.57 21.37
N LEU A 180 -7.79 -10.39 21.29
CA LEU A 180 -7.14 -9.09 21.53
C LEU A 180 -6.36 -9.01 22.86
N PRO A 181 -6.88 -9.49 24.03
CA PRO A 181 -6.13 -9.45 25.28
C PRO A 181 -4.86 -10.30 25.24
N VAL A 182 -4.94 -11.47 24.57
CA VAL A 182 -3.80 -12.39 24.41
C VAL A 182 -2.77 -11.77 23.46
N VAL A 183 -3.23 -11.23 22.32
CA VAL A 183 -2.37 -10.55 21.35
C VAL A 183 -1.66 -9.37 22.01
N TRP A 184 -2.37 -8.57 22.81
CA TRP A 184 -1.77 -7.45 23.55
C TRP A 184 -0.61 -7.91 24.45
N GLY A 185 -0.76 -9.01 25.18
CA GLY A 185 0.30 -9.58 26.02
C GLY A 185 1.47 -10.18 25.25
N LEU A 186 1.28 -10.55 23.98
CA LEU A 186 2.32 -11.10 23.10
C LEU A 186 3.00 -10.02 22.22
N MET A 187 2.47 -8.80 22.19
CA MET A 187 3.06 -7.70 21.42
C MET A 187 4.39 -7.27 22.05
N HIS A 188 5.37 -6.96 21.22
CA HIS A 188 6.61 -6.34 21.64
C HIS A 188 6.36 -4.92 22.19
N ASP A 189 7.19 -4.47 23.14
CA ASP A 189 7.06 -3.15 23.78
C ASP A 189 6.92 -2.00 22.78
N TYR A 190 7.66 -2.02 21.65
CA TYR A 190 7.57 -0.99 20.64
C TYR A 190 6.22 -0.96 19.93
N GLN A 191 5.52 -2.10 19.79
CA GLN A 191 4.20 -2.19 19.19
C GLN A 191 3.13 -1.66 20.16
N GLN A 192 3.21 -2.06 21.43
CA GLN A 192 2.33 -1.55 22.48
C GLN A 192 2.49 -0.03 22.62
N ARG A 193 3.74 0.47 22.62
CA ARG A 193 4.01 1.93 22.66
C ARG A 193 3.34 2.67 21.52
N ARG A 194 3.36 2.14 20.28
CA ARG A 194 2.68 2.78 19.13
C ARG A 194 1.17 2.90 19.33
N VAL A 195 0.53 1.92 19.95
CA VAL A 195 -0.91 1.97 20.26
C VAL A 195 -1.18 2.96 21.41
N LEU A 196 -0.36 2.94 22.46
CA LEU A 196 -0.50 3.87 23.58
C LEU A 196 -0.25 5.32 23.17
N MET A 197 0.74 5.57 22.30
CA MET A 197 1.02 6.90 21.75
C MET A 197 -0.14 7.46 20.92
N LEU A 198 -0.99 6.61 20.34
CA LEU A 198 -2.22 7.06 19.67
C LEU A 198 -3.23 7.65 20.68
N LEU A 199 -3.32 7.06 21.86
CA LEU A 199 -4.25 7.50 22.91
C LEU A 199 -3.75 8.74 23.67
N ASP A 200 -2.45 8.82 23.90
CA ASP A 200 -1.81 9.95 24.57
C ASP A 200 -0.43 10.28 23.93
N PRO A 201 -0.41 11.02 22.82
CA PRO A 201 0.83 11.45 22.18
C PRO A 201 1.69 12.35 23.08
N ALA A 202 1.06 13.03 24.07
CA ALA A 202 1.76 13.95 24.95
C ALA A 202 2.62 13.24 26.02
N SER A 203 2.43 11.93 26.23
CA SER A 203 3.24 11.16 27.17
C SER A 203 4.69 10.97 26.73
N ASP A 204 5.01 11.09 25.43
CA ASP A 204 6.38 11.08 24.90
C ASP A 204 6.54 12.12 23.77
N PRO A 205 6.56 13.42 24.13
CA PRO A 205 6.51 14.52 23.16
C PRO A 205 7.83 14.72 22.40
N LEU A 206 8.92 14.08 22.79
CA LEU A 206 10.23 14.14 22.13
C LEU A 206 10.60 12.83 21.41
N GLY A 207 9.82 11.76 21.62
CA GLY A 207 10.03 10.45 20.99
C GLY A 207 8.93 10.10 19.98
N ALA A 208 8.27 8.96 20.21
CA ALA A 208 7.29 8.44 19.27
C ALA A 208 6.04 9.35 19.07
N GLY A 209 5.64 10.12 20.12
CA GLY A 209 4.55 11.09 20.05
C GLY A 209 4.88 12.34 19.21
N TYR A 210 6.16 12.69 19.08
CA TYR A 210 6.61 13.87 18.32
C TYR A 210 6.08 13.87 16.89
N HIS A 211 6.15 12.72 16.21
CA HIS A 211 5.68 12.58 14.83
C HIS A 211 4.18 12.93 14.70
N ILE A 212 3.35 12.43 15.62
CA ILE A 212 1.89 12.66 15.60
C ILE A 212 1.59 14.14 15.91
N ILE A 213 2.25 14.69 16.94
CA ILE A 213 2.05 16.08 17.35
C ILE A 213 2.42 17.03 16.23
N GLN A 214 3.60 16.89 15.63
CA GLN A 214 4.06 17.80 14.58
C GLN A 214 3.23 17.67 13.31
N SER A 215 2.82 16.46 12.92
CA SER A 215 1.97 16.29 11.75
C SER A 215 0.58 16.88 11.94
N THR A 216 -0.02 16.75 13.12
CA THR A 216 -1.34 17.33 13.42
C THR A 216 -1.28 18.85 13.52
N ILE A 217 -0.20 19.42 14.09
CA ILE A 217 0.06 20.87 14.07
C ILE A 217 0.18 21.38 12.63
N ALA A 218 0.94 20.68 11.78
CA ALA A 218 1.13 21.07 10.39
C ALA A 218 -0.21 21.11 9.64
N ILE A 219 -0.99 20.00 9.68
CA ILE A 219 -2.30 19.93 9.04
C ILE A 219 -3.24 21.02 9.58
N GLY A 220 -3.31 21.19 10.91
CA GLY A 220 -4.18 22.17 11.54
C GLY A 220 -3.80 23.62 11.18
N SER A 221 -2.50 23.89 11.02
CA SER A 221 -2.00 25.22 10.64
C SER A 221 -2.29 25.62 9.19
N GLY A 222 -2.64 24.67 8.33
CA GLY A 222 -2.99 24.91 6.93
C GLY A 222 -4.34 25.60 6.74
N GLY A 223 -5.27 25.52 7.70
CA GLY A 223 -6.59 26.12 7.60
C GLY A 223 -7.39 25.63 6.39
N LEU A 224 -8.25 26.49 5.81
CA LEU A 224 -9.10 26.11 4.69
C LEU A 224 -8.35 25.99 3.35
N PHE A 225 -7.45 26.92 3.02
CA PHE A 225 -6.82 27.04 1.70
C PHE A 225 -5.31 26.78 1.71
N GLY A 226 -4.74 26.46 2.89
CA GLY A 226 -3.30 26.27 3.04
C GLY A 226 -2.53 27.57 3.20
N LYS A 227 -1.25 27.43 3.56
CA LYS A 227 -0.30 28.56 3.64
C LYS A 227 0.26 28.96 2.27
N GLY A 228 0.01 28.15 1.25
CA GLY A 228 0.59 28.25 -0.08
C GLY A 228 1.75 27.27 -0.30
N TRP A 229 1.95 26.90 -1.57
CA TRP A 229 3.01 25.99 -1.98
C TRP A 229 4.38 26.54 -1.58
N MET A 230 5.21 25.73 -0.96
CA MET A 230 6.53 26.06 -0.42
C MET A 230 6.52 27.12 0.71
N GLN A 231 5.37 27.39 1.33
CA GLN A 231 5.24 28.32 2.45
C GLN A 231 4.88 27.61 3.77
N GLY A 232 4.98 26.29 3.82
CA GLY A 232 4.76 25.49 5.01
C GLY A 232 5.86 25.71 6.05
N THR A 233 5.53 26.36 7.18
CA THR A 233 6.51 26.69 8.23
C THR A 233 7.01 25.45 8.96
N GLN A 234 6.15 24.45 9.22
CA GLN A 234 6.54 23.19 9.86
C GLN A 234 7.47 22.38 8.97
N ASN A 235 7.21 22.39 7.66
CA ASN A 235 8.06 21.74 6.67
C ASN A 235 9.43 22.42 6.55
N GLN A 236 9.46 23.76 6.44
CA GLN A 236 10.71 24.51 6.23
C GLN A 236 11.63 24.51 7.45
N LEU A 237 11.07 24.45 8.66
CA LEU A 237 11.82 24.39 9.92
C LEU A 237 12.22 22.97 10.33
N ASP A 238 12.03 21.98 9.47
CA ASP A 238 12.37 20.57 9.69
C ASP A 238 11.68 19.93 10.92
N PHE A 239 10.50 20.46 11.31
CA PHE A 239 9.73 19.90 12.44
C PHE A 239 9.00 18.60 12.10
N ILE A 240 8.73 18.33 10.81
CA ILE A 240 8.05 17.11 10.39
C ILE A 240 9.10 16.05 10.05
N PRO A 241 9.24 14.98 10.88
CA PRO A 241 10.12 13.88 10.55
C PRO A 241 9.59 13.10 9.33
N GLU A 242 10.47 12.45 8.56
CA GLU A 242 10.10 11.66 7.38
C GLU A 242 9.09 12.36 6.45
N ARG A 243 9.20 13.69 6.33
CA ARG A 243 8.28 14.56 5.58
C ARG A 243 8.18 14.25 4.07
N THR A 244 9.20 13.60 3.51
CA THR A 244 9.19 13.21 2.09
C THR A 244 8.60 11.81 1.86
N THR A 245 8.48 11.01 2.91
CA THR A 245 8.04 9.60 2.86
C THR A 245 6.68 9.42 3.54
N ASP A 246 6.67 9.01 4.80
CA ASP A 246 5.47 8.60 5.50
C ASP A 246 4.55 9.76 5.90
N PHE A 247 5.12 10.94 6.14
CA PHE A 247 4.40 12.14 6.59
C PHE A 247 4.22 13.22 5.51
N ILE A 248 4.34 12.85 4.22
CA ILE A 248 4.17 13.79 3.10
C ILE A 248 2.78 14.44 3.09
N TYR A 249 1.75 13.74 3.60
CA TYR A 249 0.39 14.27 3.73
C TYR A 249 0.31 15.46 4.70
N ALA A 250 1.17 15.51 5.73
CA ALA A 250 1.24 16.66 6.63
C ALA A 250 1.74 17.92 5.92
N VAL A 251 2.78 17.78 5.08
CA VAL A 251 3.27 18.88 4.23
C VAL A 251 2.19 19.33 3.27
N PHE A 252 1.52 18.39 2.60
CA PHE A 252 0.41 18.70 1.71
C PHE A 252 -0.73 19.44 2.42
N GLY A 253 -1.13 18.96 3.60
CA GLY A 253 -2.19 19.59 4.41
C GLY A 253 -1.82 21.00 4.89
N GLU A 254 -0.57 21.24 5.25
CA GLU A 254 -0.07 22.58 5.61
C GLU A 254 -0.11 23.54 4.44
N GLU A 255 0.35 23.12 3.26
CA GLU A 255 0.50 23.99 2.10
C GLU A 255 -0.79 24.22 1.31
N PHE A 256 -1.66 23.21 1.20
CA PHE A 256 -2.88 23.25 0.40
C PHE A 256 -4.17 23.29 1.24
N GLY A 257 -4.06 23.11 2.54
CA GLY A 257 -5.16 23.20 3.49
C GLY A 257 -6.25 22.12 3.32
N TYR A 258 -7.39 22.38 3.95
CA TYR A 258 -8.52 21.45 3.94
C TYR A 258 -9.11 21.25 2.53
N ALA A 259 -9.19 22.31 1.73
CA ALA A 259 -9.69 22.23 0.35
C ALA A 259 -8.80 21.32 -0.52
N GLY A 260 -7.49 21.46 -0.41
CA GLY A 260 -6.53 20.57 -1.08
C GLY A 260 -6.67 19.12 -0.61
N ALA A 261 -6.82 18.92 0.71
CA ALA A 261 -7.00 17.58 1.29
C ALA A 261 -8.26 16.88 0.74
N ILE A 262 -9.40 17.59 0.66
CA ILE A 262 -10.63 17.05 0.05
C ILE A 262 -10.39 16.70 -1.42
N LEU A 263 -9.78 17.58 -2.20
CA LEU A 263 -9.48 17.33 -3.60
C LEU A 263 -8.63 16.05 -3.77
N LEU A 264 -7.59 15.90 -2.95
CA LEU A 264 -6.72 14.73 -2.98
C LEU A 264 -7.49 13.44 -2.63
N VAL A 265 -8.33 13.46 -1.58
CA VAL A 265 -9.19 12.34 -1.21
C VAL A 265 -10.14 11.99 -2.36
N CYS A 266 -10.78 12.99 -3.00
CA CYS A 266 -11.66 12.77 -4.14
C CYS A 266 -10.91 12.14 -5.34
N LEU A 267 -9.67 12.54 -5.60
CA LEU A 267 -8.83 11.93 -6.65
C LEU A 267 -8.55 10.45 -6.35
N TYR A 268 -8.16 10.12 -5.13
CA TYR A 268 -7.96 8.71 -4.74
C TYR A 268 -9.25 7.90 -4.81
N LEU A 269 -10.36 8.43 -4.33
CA LEU A 269 -11.65 7.77 -4.42
C LEU A 269 -12.09 7.56 -5.87
N ALA A 270 -11.79 8.51 -6.77
CA ALA A 270 -12.04 8.36 -8.20
C ALA A 270 -11.20 7.23 -8.81
N ILE A 271 -9.90 7.09 -8.44
CA ILE A 271 -9.05 5.97 -8.87
C ILE A 271 -9.63 4.63 -8.38
N VAL A 272 -9.99 4.55 -7.09
CA VAL A 272 -10.58 3.34 -6.49
C VAL A 272 -11.90 2.99 -7.18
N ALA A 273 -12.79 3.95 -7.34
CA ALA A 273 -14.08 3.75 -8.01
C ALA A 273 -13.89 3.28 -9.46
N ARG A 274 -12.94 3.88 -10.20
CA ARG A 274 -12.62 3.43 -11.55
C ARG A 274 -12.11 2.01 -11.58
N GLY A 275 -11.24 1.64 -10.64
CA GLY A 275 -10.74 0.27 -10.50
C GLY A 275 -11.85 -0.74 -10.19
N LEU A 276 -12.80 -0.40 -9.31
CA LEU A 276 -13.96 -1.24 -9.01
C LEU A 276 -14.90 -1.39 -10.23
N VAL A 277 -15.09 -0.33 -11.02
CA VAL A 277 -15.82 -0.41 -12.29
C VAL A 277 -15.11 -1.36 -13.28
N ILE A 278 -13.77 -1.32 -13.34
CA ILE A 278 -12.99 -2.26 -14.15
C ILE A 278 -13.20 -3.69 -13.64
N ALA A 279 -13.16 -3.90 -12.33
CA ALA A 279 -13.41 -5.21 -11.72
C ALA A 279 -14.81 -5.76 -12.06
N ALA A 280 -15.85 -4.93 -11.91
CA ALA A 280 -17.22 -5.32 -12.20
C ALA A 280 -17.45 -5.71 -13.68
N ARG A 281 -16.66 -5.14 -14.60
CA ARG A 281 -16.76 -5.37 -16.05
C ARG A 281 -15.75 -6.39 -16.58
N ALA A 282 -14.89 -6.95 -15.72
CA ALA A 282 -13.89 -7.93 -16.13
C ALA A 282 -14.54 -9.27 -16.52
N PRO A 283 -14.17 -9.87 -17.67
CA PRO A 283 -14.80 -11.08 -18.19
C PRO A 283 -14.39 -12.34 -17.42
N THR A 284 -13.20 -12.36 -16.80
CA THR A 284 -12.64 -13.51 -16.11
C THR A 284 -12.65 -13.33 -14.59
N LEU A 285 -12.76 -14.43 -13.84
CA LEU A 285 -12.68 -14.37 -12.39
C LEU A 285 -11.33 -13.80 -11.92
N PHE A 286 -10.21 -14.18 -12.57
CA PHE A 286 -8.90 -13.60 -12.30
C PHE A 286 -8.92 -12.07 -12.40
N GLY A 287 -9.44 -11.54 -13.53
CA GLY A 287 -9.51 -10.10 -13.74
C GLY A 287 -10.38 -9.39 -12.71
N ARG A 288 -11.54 -9.97 -12.34
CA ARG A 288 -12.43 -9.45 -11.30
C ARG A 288 -11.75 -9.38 -9.94
N LEU A 289 -11.13 -10.50 -9.53
CA LEU A 289 -10.45 -10.60 -8.24
C LEU A 289 -9.25 -9.65 -8.16
N MET A 290 -8.40 -9.63 -9.19
CA MET A 290 -7.23 -8.75 -9.24
C MET A 290 -7.62 -7.28 -9.20
N ALA A 291 -8.54 -6.86 -10.07
CA ALA A 291 -8.92 -5.45 -10.15
C ALA A 291 -9.60 -4.96 -8.87
N ALA A 292 -10.49 -5.75 -8.26
CA ALA A 292 -11.11 -5.41 -6.99
C ALA A 292 -10.10 -5.33 -5.85
N THR A 293 -9.21 -6.31 -5.74
CA THR A 293 -8.19 -6.37 -4.69
C THR A 293 -7.21 -5.20 -4.79
N LEU A 294 -6.68 -4.90 -5.99
CA LEU A 294 -5.74 -3.79 -6.18
C LEU A 294 -6.39 -2.43 -5.88
N SER A 295 -7.67 -2.26 -6.24
CA SER A 295 -8.42 -1.03 -5.94
C SER A 295 -8.61 -0.83 -4.44
N LEU A 296 -9.02 -1.88 -3.70
CA LEU A 296 -9.16 -1.79 -2.25
C LEU A 296 -7.82 -1.71 -1.52
N ASN A 297 -6.76 -2.32 -2.06
CA ASN A 297 -5.42 -2.12 -1.53
C ASN A 297 -5.02 -0.64 -1.58
N LEU A 298 -5.22 0.02 -2.73
CA LEU A 298 -4.97 1.45 -2.84
C LEU A 298 -5.74 2.25 -1.80
N PHE A 299 -7.06 1.96 -1.65
CA PHE A 299 -7.89 2.59 -0.62
C PHE A 299 -7.30 2.41 0.77
N THR A 300 -6.91 1.17 1.11
CA THR A 300 -6.34 0.86 2.44
C THR A 300 -5.04 1.60 2.69
N TYR A 301 -4.13 1.65 1.70
CA TYR A 301 -2.89 2.41 1.82
C TYR A 301 -3.15 3.90 2.09
N VAL A 302 -4.07 4.51 1.32
CA VAL A 302 -4.46 5.91 1.49
C VAL A 302 -5.08 6.14 2.85
N PHE A 303 -6.05 5.31 3.25
CA PHE A 303 -6.74 5.41 4.53
C PHE A 303 -5.78 5.27 5.72
N VAL A 304 -4.87 4.28 5.67
CA VAL A 304 -3.90 4.06 6.75
C VAL A 304 -2.89 5.21 6.82
N ASN A 305 -2.34 5.67 5.69
CA ASN A 305 -1.38 6.78 5.72
C ASN A 305 -2.05 8.08 6.20
N MET A 306 -3.14 8.51 5.58
CA MET A 306 -3.83 9.74 6.00
C MET A 306 -4.32 9.64 7.45
N GLY A 307 -4.82 8.47 7.86
CA GLY A 307 -5.27 8.23 9.23
C GLY A 307 -4.15 8.31 10.27
N MET A 308 -2.96 7.74 9.99
CA MET A 308 -1.83 7.82 10.91
C MET A 308 -1.24 9.24 11.00
N VAL A 309 -1.18 9.96 9.87
CA VAL A 309 -0.65 11.33 9.83
C VAL A 309 -1.61 12.31 10.52
N SER A 310 -2.92 12.03 10.45
CA SER A 310 -3.97 12.82 11.15
C SER A 310 -4.17 12.41 12.62
N GLY A 311 -3.41 11.44 13.15
CA GLY A 311 -3.54 10.98 14.53
C GLY A 311 -4.80 10.13 14.81
N ILE A 312 -5.45 9.58 13.78
CA ILE A 312 -6.62 8.68 13.92
C ILE A 312 -6.16 7.22 14.07
N LEU A 313 -5.04 6.87 13.43
CA LEU A 313 -4.47 5.52 13.45
C LEU A 313 -3.03 5.56 14.01
N PRO A 314 -2.56 4.44 14.60
CA PRO A 314 -1.18 4.38 15.07
C PRO A 314 -0.19 4.48 13.90
N VAL A 315 0.98 5.05 14.15
CA VAL A 315 2.03 5.20 13.14
C VAL A 315 2.62 3.83 12.81
N VAL A 316 2.38 3.37 11.59
CA VAL A 316 2.84 2.04 11.11
C VAL A 316 3.93 2.13 10.03
N GLY A 317 4.27 3.33 9.56
CA GLY A 317 5.31 3.52 8.55
C GLY A 317 4.87 3.04 7.15
N VAL A 318 3.71 3.49 6.70
CA VAL A 318 3.17 3.18 5.37
C VAL A 318 3.15 4.46 4.54
N PRO A 319 3.87 4.52 3.40
CA PRO A 319 3.91 5.72 2.56
C PRO A 319 2.56 5.97 1.88
N LEU A 320 2.27 7.24 1.57
CA LEU A 320 1.08 7.62 0.81
C LEU A 320 1.25 7.20 -0.67
N PRO A 321 0.35 6.37 -1.21
CA PRO A 321 0.44 5.85 -2.57
C PRO A 321 0.60 6.93 -3.63
N LEU A 322 1.49 6.71 -4.59
CA LEU A 322 1.75 7.61 -5.73
C LEU A 322 2.27 9.01 -5.34
N MET A 323 2.31 9.34 -4.05
CA MET A 323 2.64 10.67 -3.57
C MET A 323 3.97 10.74 -2.81
N SER A 324 4.26 9.72 -1.99
CA SER A 324 5.49 9.66 -1.21
C SER A 324 6.73 9.44 -2.05
N TYR A 325 7.84 10.04 -1.64
CA TYR A 325 9.16 9.73 -2.17
C TYR A 325 9.51 8.27 -1.81
N GLY A 326 9.75 7.44 -2.83
CA GLY A 326 10.12 6.04 -2.63
C GLY A 326 10.16 5.30 -3.96
N GLY A 327 11.31 4.68 -4.29
CA GLY A 327 11.49 4.00 -5.57
C GLY A 327 10.67 2.70 -5.65
N THR A 328 10.90 1.77 -4.73
CA THR A 328 10.30 0.42 -4.77
C THR A 328 8.78 0.45 -4.57
N ALA A 329 8.29 1.23 -3.61
CA ALA A 329 6.86 1.34 -3.34
C ALA A 329 6.09 1.95 -4.52
N LEU A 330 6.65 3.01 -5.14
CA LEU A 330 6.05 3.65 -6.32
C LEU A 330 6.00 2.68 -7.51
N VAL A 331 7.09 1.94 -7.76
CA VAL A 331 7.15 0.94 -8.82
C VAL A 331 6.11 -0.16 -8.59
N THR A 332 6.01 -0.71 -7.37
CA THR A 332 5.04 -1.76 -7.03
C THR A 332 3.60 -1.28 -7.24
N LEU A 333 3.29 -0.06 -6.83
CA LEU A 333 1.95 0.53 -6.99
C LEU A 333 1.60 0.76 -8.47
N LEU A 334 2.54 1.33 -9.26
CA LEU A 334 2.31 1.56 -10.69
C LEU A 334 2.26 0.26 -11.49
N LEU A 335 3.00 -0.79 -11.10
CA LEU A 335 2.80 -2.14 -11.64
C LEU A 335 1.38 -2.64 -11.36
N GLY A 336 0.84 -2.43 -10.16
CA GLY A 336 -0.55 -2.73 -9.81
C GLY A 336 -1.54 -1.97 -10.70
N MET A 337 -1.30 -0.68 -10.95
CA MET A 337 -2.11 0.12 -11.90
C MET A 337 -1.99 -0.40 -13.33
N GLY A 338 -0.81 -0.87 -13.75
CA GLY A 338 -0.59 -1.54 -15.02
C GLY A 338 -1.42 -2.82 -15.16
N ILE A 339 -1.50 -3.64 -14.11
CA ILE A 339 -2.37 -4.83 -14.08
C ILE A 339 -3.85 -4.44 -14.20
N LEU A 340 -4.30 -3.40 -13.48
CA LEU A 340 -5.65 -2.86 -13.63
C LEU A 340 -5.95 -2.43 -15.07
N MET A 341 -5.03 -1.73 -15.71
CA MET A 341 -5.16 -1.29 -17.11
C MET A 341 -5.14 -2.48 -18.06
N SER A 342 -4.35 -3.51 -17.81
CA SER A 342 -4.34 -4.75 -18.59
C SER A 342 -5.72 -5.40 -18.58
N VAL A 343 -6.34 -5.56 -17.38
CA VAL A 343 -7.70 -6.10 -17.24
C VAL A 343 -8.73 -5.25 -18.00
N ALA A 344 -8.59 -3.92 -17.96
CA ALA A 344 -9.49 -3.01 -18.66
C ALA A 344 -9.38 -3.09 -20.20
N THR A 345 -8.16 -3.30 -20.71
CA THR A 345 -7.85 -3.27 -22.15
C THR A 345 -8.22 -4.58 -22.85
N HIS A 346 -7.90 -5.71 -22.21
CA HIS A 346 -8.08 -7.04 -22.80
C HIS A 346 -9.48 -7.60 -22.47
N ARG A 347 -10.52 -6.80 -22.69
CA ARG A 347 -11.89 -7.30 -22.65
C ARG A 347 -12.10 -8.18 -23.87
N GLN A 348 -12.35 -9.46 -23.67
CA GLN A 348 -12.91 -10.28 -24.73
C GLN A 348 -14.28 -9.69 -25.05
N LEU A 349 -14.43 -9.10 -26.22
CA LEU A 349 -15.72 -8.85 -26.82
C LEU A 349 -16.28 -10.24 -27.13
N ASN A 350 -17.06 -10.81 -26.21
CA ASN A 350 -17.92 -11.92 -26.56
C ASN A 350 -18.84 -11.39 -27.66
N LYS A 351 -18.51 -11.70 -28.92
CA LYS A 351 -19.45 -11.58 -30.02
C LYS A 351 -20.55 -12.59 -29.70
N SER A 352 -21.65 -12.11 -29.14
CA SER A 352 -22.94 -12.81 -29.14
C SER A 352 -23.38 -13.09 -30.58
#